data_e8a2967fcd2d56d1ec0a3cc194ddd623
#
_entry.id   e8a2967fcd2d56d1ec0a3cc194ddd623
#
_cell.length_a   1.000
_cell.length_b   1.000
_cell.length_c   1.000
_cell.angle_alpha   90.00
_cell.angle_beta   90.00
_cell.angle_gamma   90.00
#
_symmetry.space_group_name_H-M   'P 1'
#
loop_
_entity.id
_entity.type
_entity.pdbx_description
1 polymer ?
#
loop_
_entity_poly.entity_id
_entity_poly.type
_entity_poly.pdbx_seq_one_letter_code
_entity_poly.pdbx_strand_id
1 'polypeptide(L)'
;DVVRINSAHVTEEGAAKIVEAVRRVNPAIPVILDTKGPEIRVTAVADEYGGAIGFQTGERVKVRGTADGEPSTRDTIYFNVATVVRDIAVGARLLIADGELELRVTDKTDEELMCEFVRGGTLRSRKSVNVPGMKIDLPSVTEKDRRFIEWAVKNDVDFIAHSFVRSAGDVHAVQEILDRYDSPIKIISKIENQQGIDNLDEIVEASYGVMVARGDLGVELPAEAIPNAQRRIVERCIAAKRPVIIATQMLYSMVRSPRPTRAEVSDVASAIYERVDAVMLSDETAMGDYPVEAVSTMSRVAREIEKDETHFTPMIDMNMVSVNHEITAQLARSAVRASTNLPIRYVVLDTATGRTGRYLAAFRGRCQVLAVCYTRHAQRILALSYGVVPILREQQSHERYQDLSLIHISEPTRPLYIS
;
A
#
# COMPACT_ATOMS: atom_id res chain seq x y z
N ASP A 1 9.54 9.12 -8.75
CA ASP A 1 8.73 8.52 -7.72
C ASP A 1 8.49 7.04 -8.04
N VAL A 2 7.29 6.48 -7.89
CA VAL A 2 6.99 5.05 -8.05
C VAL A 2 5.77 4.89 -8.97
N VAL A 3 5.76 3.88 -9.85
CA VAL A 3 4.59 3.53 -10.68
C VAL A 3 3.95 2.26 -10.15
N ARG A 4 2.62 2.30 -9.96
CA ARG A 4 1.82 1.16 -9.53
C ARG A 4 1.00 0.60 -10.70
N ILE A 5 1.02 -0.72 -10.86
CA ILE A 5 0.21 -1.47 -11.81
C ILE A 5 -0.81 -2.30 -11.02
N ASN A 6 -2.11 -2.10 -11.26
CA ASN A 6 -3.14 -2.87 -10.59
C ASN A 6 -3.53 -4.10 -11.44
N SER A 7 -3.17 -5.30 -10.99
CA SER A 7 -3.45 -6.56 -11.70
C SER A 7 -4.94 -6.88 -11.83
N ALA A 8 -5.80 -6.22 -11.04
CA ALA A 8 -7.25 -6.40 -11.17
C ALA A 8 -7.79 -5.94 -12.52
N HIS A 9 -7.16 -4.89 -13.12
CA HIS A 9 -7.65 -4.18 -14.30
C HIS A 9 -6.79 -4.32 -15.55
N VAL A 10 -5.68 -5.07 -15.48
CA VAL A 10 -4.77 -5.25 -16.61
C VAL A 10 -4.59 -6.73 -16.94
N THR A 11 -4.19 -7.02 -18.18
CA THR A 11 -3.64 -8.31 -18.59
C THR A 11 -2.12 -8.30 -18.40
N GLU A 12 -1.49 -9.48 -18.42
CA GLU A 12 -0.02 -9.59 -18.35
C GLU A 12 0.66 -8.82 -19.49
N GLU A 13 0.10 -8.87 -20.70
CA GLU A 13 0.58 -8.09 -21.86
C GLU A 13 0.44 -6.58 -21.65
N GLY A 14 -0.69 -6.15 -21.08
CA GLY A 14 -0.92 -4.74 -20.73
C GLY A 14 0.08 -4.25 -19.68
N ALA A 15 0.31 -5.06 -18.65
CA ALA A 15 1.28 -4.76 -17.60
C ALA A 15 2.72 -4.68 -18.17
N ALA A 16 3.10 -5.60 -19.09
CA ALA A 16 4.40 -5.56 -19.74
C ALA A 16 4.64 -4.26 -20.51
N LYS A 17 3.64 -3.78 -21.25
CA LYS A 17 3.71 -2.49 -21.98
C LYS A 17 3.92 -1.30 -21.02
N ILE A 18 3.29 -1.33 -19.84
CA ILE A 18 3.47 -0.28 -18.82
C ILE A 18 4.91 -0.33 -18.28
N VAL A 19 5.41 -1.52 -17.90
CA VAL A 19 6.79 -1.67 -17.41
C VAL A 19 7.78 -1.17 -18.47
N GLU A 20 7.63 -1.58 -19.72
CA GLU A 20 8.47 -1.13 -20.83
C GLU A 20 8.44 0.39 -20.99
N ALA A 21 7.26 1.01 -20.94
CA ALA A 21 7.10 2.45 -21.01
C ALA A 21 7.82 3.16 -19.85
N VAL A 22 7.68 2.68 -18.63
CA VAL A 22 8.37 3.21 -17.45
C VAL A 22 9.89 3.12 -17.63
N ARG A 23 10.40 1.95 -18.06
CA ARG A 23 11.84 1.73 -18.25
C ARG A 23 12.43 2.60 -19.34
N ARG A 24 11.66 2.92 -20.39
CA ARG A 24 12.05 3.83 -21.48
C ARG A 24 12.12 5.28 -21.01
N VAL A 25 11.19 5.71 -20.16
CA VAL A 25 11.17 7.09 -19.62
C VAL A 25 12.29 7.28 -18.60
N ASN A 26 12.39 6.41 -17.63
CA ASN A 26 13.47 6.43 -16.64
C ASN A 26 13.62 5.04 -15.98
N PRO A 27 14.72 4.33 -16.24
CA PRO A 27 14.96 3.00 -15.68
C PRO A 27 15.14 2.99 -14.15
N ALA A 28 15.31 4.14 -13.50
CA ALA A 28 15.42 4.26 -12.04
C ALA A 28 14.07 4.28 -11.32
N ILE A 29 12.95 4.46 -12.05
CA ILE A 29 11.61 4.46 -11.45
C ILE A 29 11.25 3.02 -11.02
N PRO A 30 10.96 2.77 -9.74
CA PRO A 30 10.48 1.47 -9.30
C PRO A 30 9.04 1.22 -9.74
N VAL A 31 8.71 -0.06 -9.92
CA VAL A 31 7.37 -0.52 -10.28
C VAL A 31 6.81 -1.39 -9.16
N ILE A 32 5.59 -1.11 -8.75
CA ILE A 32 4.78 -1.92 -7.83
C ILE A 32 3.73 -2.65 -8.65
N LEU A 33 3.66 -3.97 -8.54
CA LEU A 33 2.53 -4.76 -8.98
C LEU A 33 1.59 -4.97 -7.78
N ASP A 34 0.37 -4.47 -7.89
CA ASP A 34 -0.67 -4.61 -6.88
C ASP A 34 -1.53 -5.82 -7.22
N THR A 35 -1.58 -6.82 -6.33
CA THR A 35 -2.40 -8.02 -6.51
C THR A 35 -3.87 -7.71 -6.34
N LYS A 36 -4.73 -8.51 -6.99
CA LYS A 36 -6.17 -8.37 -6.81
C LYS A 36 -6.61 -8.81 -5.40
N GLY A 37 -5.99 -9.87 -4.90
CA GLY A 37 -6.36 -10.51 -3.65
C GLY A 37 -7.68 -11.32 -3.72
N PRO A 38 -7.98 -12.05 -2.65
CA PRO A 38 -9.20 -12.81 -2.52
C PRO A 38 -10.38 -11.88 -2.21
N GLU A 39 -11.35 -11.84 -3.10
CA GLU A 39 -12.57 -11.07 -2.92
C GLU A 39 -13.80 -11.96 -2.94
N ILE A 40 -14.71 -11.73 -2.01
CA ILE A 40 -16.07 -12.25 -2.10
C ILE A 40 -16.85 -11.35 -3.06
N ARG A 41 -17.51 -11.95 -4.01
CA ARG A 41 -18.35 -11.24 -4.99
C ARG A 41 -19.70 -11.93 -5.17
N VAL A 42 -20.71 -11.12 -5.41
CA VAL A 42 -21.98 -11.61 -5.96
C VAL A 42 -21.71 -12.23 -7.33
N THR A 43 -22.33 -13.36 -7.62
CA THR A 43 -22.29 -13.99 -8.95
C THR A 43 -23.02 -13.13 -10.00
N ALA A 44 -23.10 -13.61 -11.23
CA ALA A 44 -23.91 -12.95 -12.24
C ALA A 44 -25.38 -12.93 -11.79
N VAL A 45 -26.09 -11.83 -12.03
CA VAL A 45 -27.55 -11.77 -11.88
C VAL A 45 -28.16 -12.52 -13.06
N ALA A 46 -29.20 -13.34 -12.80
CA ALA A 46 -29.87 -14.13 -13.81
C ALA A 46 -30.44 -13.23 -14.95
N ASP A 47 -30.33 -13.70 -16.16
CA ASP A 47 -30.66 -12.95 -17.39
C ASP A 47 -32.11 -12.42 -17.42
N GLU A 48 -33.03 -13.14 -16.77
CA GLU A 48 -34.43 -12.74 -16.64
C GLU A 48 -34.66 -11.40 -15.94
N TYR A 49 -33.65 -10.93 -15.15
CA TYR A 49 -33.67 -9.64 -14.47
C TYR A 49 -32.92 -8.52 -15.21
N GLY A 50 -32.47 -8.78 -16.44
CA GLY A 50 -31.75 -7.77 -17.22
C GLY A 50 -30.45 -7.27 -16.58
N GLY A 51 -29.80 -8.09 -15.74
CA GLY A 51 -28.51 -7.81 -15.12
C GLY A 51 -28.58 -7.02 -13.81
N ALA A 52 -29.79 -6.71 -13.29
CA ALA A 52 -29.96 -5.98 -12.03
C ALA A 52 -31.27 -6.36 -11.33
N ILE A 53 -31.25 -6.44 -9.99
CA ILE A 53 -32.42 -6.73 -9.16
C ILE A 53 -32.58 -5.60 -8.13
N GLY A 54 -33.76 -4.98 -8.10
CA GLY A 54 -34.09 -3.99 -7.06
C GLY A 54 -34.60 -4.66 -5.79
N PHE A 55 -34.03 -4.28 -4.63
CA PHE A 55 -34.48 -4.71 -3.31
C PHE A 55 -34.87 -3.52 -2.46
N GLN A 56 -35.87 -3.69 -1.61
CA GLN A 56 -36.30 -2.67 -0.66
C GLN A 56 -35.79 -3.00 0.76
N THR A 57 -35.66 -1.99 1.59
CA THR A 57 -35.38 -2.16 3.02
C THR A 57 -36.47 -3.02 3.66
N GLY A 58 -36.10 -3.99 4.49
CA GLY A 58 -36.97 -4.96 5.13
C GLY A 58 -37.28 -6.21 4.28
N GLU A 59 -36.94 -6.25 3.00
CA GLU A 59 -37.07 -7.48 2.20
C GLU A 59 -36.12 -8.56 2.69
N ARG A 60 -36.52 -9.83 2.58
CA ARG A 60 -35.73 -10.99 2.96
C ARG A 60 -35.25 -11.73 1.73
N VAL A 61 -34.03 -12.26 1.82
CA VAL A 61 -33.40 -13.02 0.76
C VAL A 61 -32.50 -14.10 1.35
N LYS A 62 -32.34 -15.18 0.62
CA LYS A 62 -31.36 -16.23 0.94
C LYS A 62 -30.00 -15.83 0.38
N VAL A 63 -28.94 -16.18 1.11
CA VAL A 63 -27.57 -16.05 0.61
C VAL A 63 -26.91 -17.44 0.67
N ARG A 64 -26.27 -17.84 -0.42
CA ARG A 64 -25.54 -19.10 -0.54
C ARG A 64 -24.15 -18.87 -1.13
N GLY A 65 -23.23 -19.76 -0.83
CA GLY A 65 -21.95 -19.84 -1.52
C GLY A 65 -22.03 -20.80 -2.72
N THR A 66 -21.27 -20.52 -3.77
CA THR A 66 -21.16 -21.38 -4.95
C THR A 66 -19.74 -21.48 -5.47
N ALA A 67 -19.35 -22.67 -5.93
CA ALA A 67 -18.12 -22.89 -6.70
C ALA A 67 -18.40 -22.80 -8.22
N ASP A 68 -19.61 -23.13 -8.65
CA ASP A 68 -19.97 -23.30 -10.08
C ASP A 68 -20.54 -22.02 -10.70
N GLY A 69 -20.76 -20.98 -9.89
CA GLY A 69 -21.18 -19.66 -10.36
C GLY A 69 -22.67 -19.55 -10.69
N GLU A 70 -23.53 -20.24 -9.92
CA GLU A 70 -25.00 -20.12 -10.06
C GLU A 70 -25.40 -18.65 -10.08
N PRO A 71 -26.33 -18.27 -10.98
CA PRO A 71 -26.77 -16.89 -11.10
C PRO A 71 -27.62 -16.46 -9.90
N SER A 72 -27.37 -15.27 -9.41
CA SER A 72 -28.18 -14.65 -8.35
C SER A 72 -29.57 -14.28 -8.86
N THR A 73 -30.58 -14.57 -8.04
CA THR A 73 -31.99 -14.31 -8.32
C THR A 73 -32.60 -13.42 -7.24
N ARG A 74 -33.90 -13.10 -7.37
CA ARG A 74 -34.61 -12.36 -6.32
C ARG A 74 -34.74 -13.14 -5.02
N ASP A 75 -34.80 -14.46 -5.08
CA ASP A 75 -34.98 -15.33 -3.91
C ASP A 75 -33.65 -15.72 -3.26
N THR A 76 -32.57 -15.80 -4.06
CA THR A 76 -31.25 -16.26 -3.59
C THR A 76 -30.13 -15.45 -4.25
N ILE A 77 -29.30 -14.84 -3.41
CA ILE A 77 -28.05 -14.20 -3.83
C ILE A 77 -26.92 -15.21 -3.64
N TYR A 78 -26.16 -15.47 -4.69
CA TYR A 78 -25.01 -16.35 -4.63
C TYR A 78 -23.71 -15.57 -4.54
N PHE A 79 -22.83 -16.03 -3.64
CA PHE A 79 -21.45 -15.53 -3.52
C PHE A 79 -20.49 -16.55 -4.13
N ASN A 80 -19.44 -16.06 -4.78
CA ASN A 80 -18.41 -16.86 -5.48
C ASN A 80 -17.47 -17.68 -4.57
N VAL A 81 -17.80 -17.83 -3.30
CA VAL A 81 -17.05 -18.62 -2.31
C VAL A 81 -17.98 -19.66 -1.72
N ALA A 82 -17.75 -20.93 -2.07
CA ALA A 82 -18.63 -22.04 -1.67
C ALA A 82 -18.79 -22.19 -0.15
N THR A 83 -17.73 -21.91 0.61
CA THR A 83 -17.68 -22.09 2.06
C THR A 83 -18.13 -20.89 2.87
N VAL A 84 -18.48 -19.77 2.20
CA VAL A 84 -18.74 -18.47 2.86
C VAL A 84 -19.83 -18.54 3.92
N VAL A 85 -20.86 -19.34 3.70
CA VAL A 85 -21.97 -19.52 4.65
C VAL A 85 -21.48 -20.06 5.99
N ARG A 86 -20.50 -20.98 5.96
CA ARG A 86 -19.98 -21.62 7.18
C ARG A 86 -19.37 -20.60 8.14
N ASP A 87 -18.68 -19.60 7.62
CA ASP A 87 -17.86 -18.67 8.39
C ASP A 87 -18.65 -17.45 8.88
N ILE A 88 -19.82 -17.17 8.30
CA ILE A 88 -20.65 -16.00 8.64
C ILE A 88 -21.63 -16.37 9.75
N ALA A 89 -21.64 -15.58 10.83
CA ALA A 89 -22.51 -15.79 11.99
C ALA A 89 -23.87 -15.07 11.83
N VAL A 90 -24.88 -15.54 12.57
CA VAL A 90 -26.16 -14.81 12.73
C VAL A 90 -25.87 -13.46 13.39
N GLY A 91 -26.52 -12.39 12.89
CA GLY A 91 -26.29 -11.01 13.30
C GLY A 91 -25.20 -10.29 12.50
N ALA A 92 -24.39 -11.00 11.69
CA ALA A 92 -23.38 -10.40 10.85
C ALA A 92 -24.00 -9.42 9.81
N ARG A 93 -23.24 -8.41 9.47
CA ARG A 93 -23.57 -7.46 8.40
C ARG A 93 -22.88 -7.89 7.10
N LEU A 94 -23.63 -7.87 6.01
CA LEU A 94 -23.10 -8.09 4.67
C LEU A 94 -23.22 -6.76 3.91
N LEU A 95 -22.12 -6.23 3.47
CA LEU A 95 -22.05 -5.00 2.69
C LEU A 95 -21.76 -5.36 1.24
N ILE A 96 -22.67 -5.00 0.32
CA ILE A 96 -22.52 -5.26 -1.10
C ILE A 96 -22.29 -3.93 -1.83
N ALA A 97 -21.38 -3.93 -2.81
CA ALA A 97 -20.98 -2.73 -3.56
C ALA A 97 -20.53 -1.60 -2.61
N ASP A 98 -19.52 -1.88 -1.78
CA ASP A 98 -18.94 -0.94 -0.81
C ASP A 98 -19.97 -0.32 0.13
N GLY A 99 -21.06 -1.08 0.42
CA GLY A 99 -22.13 -0.67 1.35
C GLY A 99 -23.27 0.08 0.68
N GLU A 100 -23.38 0.14 -0.65
CA GLU A 100 -24.59 0.60 -1.35
C GLU A 100 -25.81 -0.21 -0.90
N LEU A 101 -25.65 -1.55 -0.73
CA LEU A 101 -26.64 -2.42 -0.10
C LEU A 101 -26.08 -2.96 1.20
N GLU A 102 -26.93 -3.07 2.20
CA GLU A 102 -26.60 -3.65 3.49
C GLU A 102 -27.63 -4.69 3.90
N LEU A 103 -27.16 -5.91 4.21
CA LEU A 103 -27.97 -6.98 4.73
C LEU A 103 -27.52 -7.36 6.14
N ARG A 104 -28.45 -7.87 6.93
CA ARG A 104 -28.18 -8.49 8.23
C ARG A 104 -28.59 -9.96 8.17
N VAL A 105 -27.72 -10.84 8.62
CA VAL A 105 -28.04 -12.26 8.77
C VAL A 105 -29.00 -12.44 9.93
N THR A 106 -30.20 -12.93 9.66
CA THR A 106 -31.27 -13.17 10.65
C THR A 106 -31.35 -14.60 11.10
N ASP A 107 -30.97 -15.54 10.23
CA ASP A 107 -30.96 -16.97 10.53
C ASP A 107 -29.92 -17.68 9.64
N LYS A 108 -29.54 -18.90 10.00
CA LYS A 108 -28.51 -19.67 9.31
C LYS A 108 -28.78 -21.16 9.36
N THR A 109 -28.55 -21.83 8.25
CA THR A 109 -28.40 -23.29 8.15
C THR A 109 -26.97 -23.64 7.72
N ASP A 110 -26.67 -24.92 7.52
CA ASP A 110 -25.37 -25.35 6.99
C ASP A 110 -25.12 -24.89 5.54
N GLU A 111 -26.18 -24.64 4.77
CA GLU A 111 -26.07 -24.35 3.34
C GLU A 111 -26.45 -22.92 2.96
N GLU A 112 -27.23 -22.22 3.79
CA GLU A 112 -27.74 -20.89 3.47
C GLU A 112 -27.84 -19.97 4.68
N LEU A 113 -27.71 -18.66 4.42
CA LEU A 113 -28.05 -17.60 5.35
C LEU A 113 -29.40 -17.01 4.97
N MET A 114 -30.24 -16.75 5.94
CA MET A 114 -31.42 -15.90 5.79
C MET A 114 -31.01 -14.47 6.14
N CYS A 115 -31.19 -13.56 5.19
CA CYS A 115 -30.79 -12.17 5.34
C CYS A 115 -31.98 -11.23 5.16
N GLU A 116 -31.90 -10.08 5.85
CA GLU A 116 -32.87 -8.98 5.69
C GLU A 116 -32.09 -7.73 5.26
N PHE A 117 -32.61 -7.03 4.25
CA PHE A 117 -32.04 -5.77 3.79
C PHE A 117 -32.25 -4.65 4.84
N VAL A 118 -31.15 -4.25 5.47
CA VAL A 118 -31.10 -3.05 6.33
C VAL A 118 -31.14 -1.79 5.45
N ARG A 119 -30.45 -1.85 4.32
CA ARG A 119 -30.46 -0.84 3.26
C ARG A 119 -30.67 -1.53 1.92
N GLY A 120 -31.83 -1.27 1.31
CA GLY A 120 -32.16 -1.72 -0.04
C GLY A 120 -31.43 -0.91 -1.12
N GLY A 121 -31.57 -1.35 -2.35
CA GLY A 121 -30.95 -0.74 -3.52
C GLY A 121 -30.98 -1.66 -4.72
N THR A 122 -30.12 -1.42 -5.72
CA THR A 122 -30.03 -2.22 -6.92
C THR A 122 -28.82 -3.16 -6.88
N LEU A 123 -29.08 -4.44 -6.74
CA LEU A 123 -28.05 -5.47 -6.86
C LEU A 123 -27.66 -5.65 -8.33
N ARG A 124 -26.36 -5.56 -8.61
CA ARG A 124 -25.77 -5.82 -9.93
C ARG A 124 -24.81 -6.99 -9.88
N SER A 125 -24.55 -7.59 -11.06
CA SER A 125 -23.61 -8.70 -11.22
C SER A 125 -22.20 -8.34 -10.72
N ARG A 126 -21.53 -9.30 -10.09
CA ARG A 126 -20.10 -9.26 -9.73
C ARG A 126 -19.69 -8.13 -8.76
N LYS A 127 -20.64 -7.56 -8.03
CA LYS A 127 -20.32 -6.56 -7.01
C LYS A 127 -19.57 -7.17 -5.83
N SER A 128 -18.68 -6.40 -5.22
CA SER A 128 -17.92 -6.76 -4.01
C SER A 128 -18.86 -7.07 -2.86
N VAL A 129 -18.43 -7.97 -1.99
CA VAL A 129 -19.11 -8.30 -0.73
C VAL A 129 -18.09 -8.22 0.40
N ASN A 130 -18.36 -7.39 1.39
CA ASN A 130 -17.58 -7.30 2.63
C ASN A 130 -18.42 -7.79 3.80
N VAL A 131 -17.76 -8.43 4.75
CA VAL A 131 -18.37 -8.96 5.97
C VAL A 131 -17.57 -8.44 7.17
N PRO A 132 -17.79 -7.18 7.58
CA PRO A 132 -16.97 -6.52 8.58
C PRO A 132 -16.89 -7.31 9.89
N GLY A 133 -15.67 -7.46 10.42
CA GLY A 133 -15.40 -8.13 11.68
C GLY A 133 -15.47 -9.67 11.65
N MET A 134 -15.75 -10.29 10.51
CA MET A 134 -15.81 -11.75 10.38
C MET A 134 -14.50 -12.28 9.77
N LYS A 135 -14.05 -13.42 10.31
CA LYS A 135 -12.91 -14.17 9.77
C LYS A 135 -13.43 -15.18 8.75
N ILE A 136 -13.22 -14.88 7.47
CA ILE A 136 -13.61 -15.77 6.38
C ILE A 136 -12.37 -16.48 5.86
N ASP A 137 -12.45 -17.80 5.75
CA ASP A 137 -11.36 -18.64 5.27
C ASP A 137 -11.23 -18.49 3.74
N LEU A 138 -10.41 -17.52 3.34
CA LEU A 138 -10.07 -17.25 1.94
C LEU A 138 -8.59 -17.56 1.70
N PRO A 139 -8.21 -18.04 0.51
CA PRO A 139 -6.81 -18.27 0.17
C PRO A 139 -6.02 -16.96 0.25
N SER A 140 -4.80 -16.99 0.80
CA SER A 140 -3.93 -15.80 0.86
C SER A 140 -3.57 -15.29 -0.52
N VAL A 141 -3.32 -16.18 -1.47
CA VAL A 141 -2.94 -15.89 -2.85
C VAL A 141 -3.88 -16.62 -3.80
N THR A 142 -4.61 -15.88 -4.62
CA THR A 142 -5.47 -16.48 -5.65
C THR A 142 -4.62 -17.02 -6.81
N GLU A 143 -5.21 -17.88 -7.65
CA GLU A 143 -4.52 -18.38 -8.85
C GLU A 143 -4.13 -17.24 -9.82
N LYS A 144 -4.97 -16.21 -9.92
CA LYS A 144 -4.64 -15.01 -10.69
C LYS A 144 -3.43 -14.29 -10.10
N ASP A 145 -3.41 -14.11 -8.78
CA ASP A 145 -2.30 -13.40 -8.10
C ASP A 145 -1.00 -14.20 -8.26
N ARG A 146 -1.04 -15.53 -8.11
CA ARG A 146 0.11 -16.39 -8.34
C ARG A 146 0.73 -16.17 -9.72
N ARG A 147 -0.09 -16.21 -10.77
CA ARG A 147 0.37 -15.96 -12.16
C ARG A 147 0.99 -14.58 -12.31
N PHE A 148 0.37 -13.55 -11.73
CA PHE A 148 0.92 -12.19 -11.80
C PHE A 148 2.19 -12.00 -10.99
N ILE A 149 2.36 -12.67 -9.84
CA ILE A 149 3.61 -12.67 -9.07
C ILE A 149 4.73 -13.35 -9.87
N GLU A 150 4.45 -14.51 -10.47
CA GLU A 150 5.41 -15.21 -11.33
C GLU A 150 5.75 -14.41 -12.59
N TRP A 151 4.78 -13.70 -13.15
CA TRP A 151 5.00 -12.74 -14.22
C TRP A 151 5.90 -11.58 -13.77
N ALA A 152 5.66 -11.02 -12.59
CA ALA A 152 6.45 -9.91 -12.03
C ALA A 152 7.93 -10.27 -11.85
N VAL A 153 8.21 -11.51 -11.41
CA VAL A 153 9.58 -12.03 -11.29
C VAL A 153 10.33 -11.98 -12.63
N LYS A 154 9.64 -12.22 -13.75
CA LYS A 154 10.21 -12.26 -15.10
C LYS A 154 10.28 -10.89 -15.79
N ASN A 155 9.62 -9.86 -15.22
CA ASN A 155 9.39 -8.58 -15.90
C ASN A 155 9.93 -7.35 -15.15
N ASP A 156 11.03 -7.51 -14.42
CA ASP A 156 11.77 -6.41 -13.78
C ASP A 156 10.87 -5.51 -12.88
N VAL A 157 9.96 -6.13 -12.13
CA VAL A 157 9.13 -5.48 -11.13
C VAL A 157 9.89 -5.43 -9.80
N ASP A 158 9.72 -4.35 -9.04
CA ASP A 158 10.50 -4.12 -7.82
C ASP A 158 9.74 -4.48 -6.54
N PHE A 159 8.40 -4.33 -6.56
CA PHE A 159 7.55 -4.57 -5.40
C PHE A 159 6.28 -5.33 -5.78
N ILE A 160 5.81 -6.19 -4.87
CA ILE A 160 4.45 -6.73 -4.85
C ILE A 160 3.68 -6.04 -3.74
N ALA A 161 2.61 -5.31 -4.07
CA ALA A 161 1.63 -4.87 -3.08
C ALA A 161 0.59 -5.98 -2.92
N HIS A 162 0.63 -6.67 -1.77
CA HIS A 162 -0.21 -7.82 -1.48
C HIS A 162 -1.52 -7.38 -0.83
N SER A 163 -2.65 -7.64 -1.49
CA SER A 163 -3.97 -7.21 -1.06
C SER A 163 -4.56 -8.12 0.03
N PHE A 164 -5.37 -7.52 0.89
CA PHE A 164 -6.14 -8.16 1.95
C PHE A 164 -5.31 -8.99 2.94
N VAL A 165 -4.13 -8.51 3.31
CA VAL A 165 -3.26 -9.17 4.28
C VAL A 165 -3.93 -9.21 5.65
N ARG A 166 -4.02 -10.39 6.26
CA ARG A 166 -4.66 -10.66 7.55
C ARG A 166 -3.66 -11.10 8.62
N SER A 167 -2.51 -11.65 8.21
CA SER A 167 -1.49 -12.20 9.10
C SER A 167 -0.12 -12.27 8.44
N ALA A 168 0.93 -12.55 9.21
CA ALA A 168 2.26 -12.87 8.67
C ALA A 168 2.24 -14.06 7.72
N GLY A 169 1.33 -15.02 7.93
CA GLY A 169 1.15 -16.18 7.05
C GLY A 169 0.79 -15.79 5.62
N ASP A 170 -0.05 -14.77 5.44
CA ASP A 170 -0.40 -14.26 4.10
C ASP A 170 0.84 -13.67 3.39
N VAL A 171 1.70 -12.97 4.14
CA VAL A 171 2.96 -12.40 3.61
C VAL A 171 3.93 -13.52 3.21
N HIS A 172 4.06 -14.54 4.07
CA HIS A 172 4.91 -15.70 3.80
C HIS A 172 4.46 -16.49 2.58
N ALA A 173 3.15 -16.59 2.31
CA ALA A 173 2.63 -17.26 1.12
C ALA A 173 3.11 -16.60 -0.18
N VAL A 174 3.25 -15.27 -0.21
CA VAL A 174 3.88 -14.55 -1.34
C VAL A 174 5.38 -14.74 -1.34
N GLN A 175 6.03 -14.67 -0.17
CA GLN A 175 7.48 -14.85 -0.05
C GLN A 175 7.92 -16.22 -0.56
N GLU A 176 7.18 -17.29 -0.25
CA GLU A 176 7.46 -18.64 -0.77
C GLU A 176 7.44 -18.72 -2.30
N ILE A 177 6.60 -17.94 -2.96
CA ILE A 177 6.60 -17.88 -4.43
C ILE A 177 7.87 -17.18 -4.90
N LEU A 178 8.23 -16.05 -4.30
CA LEU A 178 9.43 -15.29 -4.67
C LEU A 178 10.72 -16.10 -4.42
N ASP A 179 10.79 -16.85 -3.32
CA ASP A 179 11.94 -17.67 -2.94
C ASP A 179 12.21 -18.80 -3.94
N ARG A 180 11.16 -19.38 -4.53
CA ARG A 180 11.31 -20.42 -5.59
C ARG A 180 12.08 -19.91 -6.81
N TYR A 181 12.07 -18.61 -7.04
CA TYR A 181 12.75 -17.96 -8.17
C TYR A 181 13.99 -17.16 -7.75
N ASP A 182 14.41 -17.26 -6.48
CA ASP A 182 15.49 -16.42 -5.91
C ASP A 182 15.28 -14.92 -6.23
N SER A 183 14.03 -14.46 -6.13
CA SER A 183 13.63 -13.14 -6.58
C SER A 183 13.92 -12.07 -5.53
N PRO A 184 14.54 -10.93 -5.88
CA PRO A 184 14.80 -9.83 -4.96
C PRO A 184 13.59 -8.93 -4.69
N ILE A 185 12.46 -9.17 -5.34
CA ILE A 185 11.22 -8.38 -5.21
C ILE A 185 10.82 -8.23 -3.74
N LYS A 186 10.36 -7.04 -3.35
CA LYS A 186 9.97 -6.75 -1.98
C LYS A 186 8.44 -6.70 -1.82
N ILE A 187 7.94 -7.17 -0.68
CA ILE A 187 6.51 -7.25 -0.40
C ILE A 187 6.07 -6.02 0.40
N ILE A 188 5.06 -5.33 -0.11
CA ILE A 188 4.30 -4.27 0.56
C ILE A 188 2.96 -4.85 0.96
N SER A 189 2.71 -5.02 2.25
CA SER A 189 1.44 -5.54 2.75
C SER A 189 0.38 -4.46 2.79
N LYS A 190 -0.79 -4.72 2.20
CA LYS A 190 -1.91 -3.78 2.23
C LYS A 190 -2.81 -4.09 3.44
N ILE A 191 -2.98 -3.10 4.31
CA ILE A 191 -3.88 -3.18 5.46
C ILE A 191 -5.24 -2.62 5.03
N GLU A 192 -6.20 -3.52 4.89
CA GLU A 192 -7.51 -3.30 4.25
C GLU A 192 -8.67 -3.83 5.09
N ASN A 193 -8.39 -4.46 6.23
CA ASN A 193 -9.40 -5.11 7.07
C ASN A 193 -9.01 -5.06 8.56
N GLN A 194 -9.99 -5.37 9.42
CA GLN A 194 -9.78 -5.37 10.88
C GLN A 194 -8.72 -6.38 11.32
N GLN A 195 -8.66 -7.57 10.72
CA GLN A 195 -7.66 -8.59 11.08
C GLN A 195 -6.23 -8.09 10.82
N GLY A 196 -6.01 -7.37 9.71
CA GLY A 196 -4.72 -6.74 9.41
C GLY A 196 -4.29 -5.71 10.45
N ILE A 197 -5.26 -4.99 11.04
CA ILE A 197 -5.01 -4.07 12.16
C ILE A 197 -4.69 -4.83 13.45
N ASP A 198 -5.44 -5.89 13.74
CA ASP A 198 -5.26 -6.69 14.95
C ASP A 198 -3.89 -7.39 14.96
N ASN A 199 -3.45 -7.89 13.79
CA ASN A 199 -2.19 -8.59 13.59
C ASN A 199 -1.06 -7.70 13.03
N LEU A 200 -1.18 -6.38 13.18
CA LEU A 200 -0.30 -5.40 12.56
C LEU A 200 1.18 -5.65 12.85
N ASP A 201 1.51 -6.03 14.08
CA ASP A 201 2.89 -6.20 14.51
C ASP A 201 3.61 -7.31 13.72
N GLU A 202 2.99 -8.47 13.62
CA GLU A 202 3.56 -9.60 12.88
C GLU A 202 3.61 -9.34 11.37
N ILE A 203 2.60 -8.64 10.82
CA ILE A 203 2.57 -8.27 9.40
C ILE A 203 3.70 -7.31 9.08
N VAL A 204 3.91 -6.28 9.90
CA VAL A 204 4.98 -5.29 9.71
C VAL A 204 6.35 -5.96 9.77
N GLU A 205 6.57 -6.89 10.71
CA GLU A 205 7.84 -7.60 10.82
C GLU A 205 8.11 -8.50 9.61
N ALA A 206 7.09 -9.17 9.06
CA ALA A 206 7.21 -10.03 7.89
C ALA A 206 7.36 -9.26 6.57
N SER A 207 6.95 -7.97 6.52
CA SER A 207 6.88 -7.17 5.30
C SER A 207 8.12 -6.30 5.08
N TYR A 208 8.41 -5.94 3.82
CA TYR A 208 9.34 -4.86 3.51
C TYR A 208 8.76 -3.51 3.86
N GLY A 209 7.49 -3.27 3.56
CA GLY A 209 6.74 -2.06 3.84
C GLY A 209 5.25 -2.33 3.93
N VAL A 210 4.46 -1.30 4.20
CA VAL A 210 3.01 -1.39 4.38
C VAL A 210 2.31 -0.31 3.56
N MET A 211 1.13 -0.62 3.05
CA MET A 211 0.21 0.34 2.43
C MET A 211 -1.09 0.39 3.23
N VAL A 212 -1.48 1.59 3.66
CA VAL A 212 -2.79 1.85 4.27
C VAL A 212 -3.76 2.11 3.13
N ALA A 213 -4.56 1.12 2.76
CA ALA A 213 -5.54 1.22 1.68
C ALA A 213 -6.90 1.65 2.25
N ARG A 214 -7.08 2.97 2.39
CA ARG A 214 -8.20 3.56 3.13
C ARG A 214 -9.57 3.30 2.51
N GLY A 215 -9.62 3.06 1.20
CA GLY A 215 -10.87 2.74 0.50
C GLY A 215 -11.50 1.46 1.05
N ASP A 216 -10.77 0.36 0.99
CA ASP A 216 -11.24 -0.95 1.47
C ASP A 216 -11.35 -0.96 3.00
N LEU A 217 -10.38 -0.37 3.70
CA LEU A 217 -10.41 -0.24 5.16
C LEU A 217 -11.64 0.53 5.66
N GLY A 218 -12.11 1.54 4.89
CA GLY A 218 -13.30 2.33 5.20
C GLY A 218 -14.63 1.58 5.00
N VAL A 219 -14.62 0.45 4.31
CA VAL A 219 -15.78 -0.45 4.24
C VAL A 219 -15.83 -1.38 5.47
N GLU A 220 -14.65 -1.76 5.98
CA GLU A 220 -14.51 -2.66 7.13
C GLU A 220 -14.67 -1.95 8.49
N LEU A 221 -14.21 -0.71 8.58
CA LEU A 221 -14.18 0.09 9.80
C LEU A 221 -15.18 1.25 9.75
N PRO A 222 -15.69 1.71 10.91
CA PRO A 222 -16.39 2.99 11.00
C PRO A 222 -15.49 4.13 10.50
N ALA A 223 -16.04 5.06 9.73
CA ALA A 223 -15.29 6.16 9.12
C ALA A 223 -14.46 6.96 10.13
N GLU A 224 -15.01 7.19 11.32
CA GLU A 224 -14.35 7.89 12.43
C GLU A 224 -13.15 7.14 13.03
N ALA A 225 -13.04 5.83 12.78
CA ALA A 225 -11.92 5.01 13.25
C ALA A 225 -10.70 5.05 12.31
N ILE A 226 -10.91 5.39 11.03
CA ILE A 226 -9.87 5.38 10.00
C ILE A 226 -8.65 6.25 10.34
N PRO A 227 -8.81 7.52 10.80
CA PRO A 227 -7.64 8.34 11.11
C PRO A 227 -6.76 7.76 12.22
N ASN A 228 -7.37 7.19 13.26
CA ASN A 228 -6.63 6.54 14.34
C ASN A 228 -5.94 5.25 13.87
N ALA A 229 -6.61 4.46 13.04
CA ALA A 229 -6.01 3.26 12.44
C ALA A 229 -4.81 3.61 11.57
N GLN A 230 -4.94 4.60 10.68
CA GLN A 230 -3.85 5.11 9.84
C GLN A 230 -2.65 5.52 10.70
N ARG A 231 -2.87 6.39 11.69
CA ARG A 231 -1.80 6.88 12.57
C ARG A 231 -1.08 5.73 13.29
N ARG A 232 -1.81 4.76 13.85
CA ARG A 232 -1.25 3.58 14.50
C ARG A 232 -0.37 2.77 13.54
N ILE A 233 -0.83 2.56 12.29
CA ILE A 233 -0.07 1.83 11.28
C ILE A 233 1.21 2.58 10.93
N VAL A 234 1.13 3.90 10.71
CA VAL A 234 2.29 4.76 10.38
C VAL A 234 3.33 4.69 11.51
N GLU A 235 2.92 4.93 12.75
CA GLU A 235 3.80 4.89 13.92
C GLU A 235 4.49 3.53 14.05
N ARG A 236 3.75 2.43 13.86
CA ARG A 236 4.30 1.08 13.95
C ARG A 236 5.31 0.78 12.84
N CYS A 237 5.03 1.22 11.60
CA CYS A 237 5.94 1.06 10.47
C CYS A 237 7.25 1.83 10.69
N ILE A 238 7.17 3.07 11.13
CA ILE A 238 8.34 3.89 11.46
C ILE A 238 9.18 3.22 12.55
N ALA A 239 8.55 2.78 13.64
CA ALA A 239 9.22 2.07 14.74
C ALA A 239 9.95 0.81 14.27
N ALA A 240 9.40 0.08 13.34
CA ALA A 240 9.99 -1.13 12.74
C ALA A 240 10.95 -0.85 11.58
N LYS A 241 11.20 0.40 11.22
CA LYS A 241 12.04 0.80 10.07
C LYS A 241 11.51 0.26 8.74
N ARG A 242 10.18 0.29 8.55
CA ARG A 242 9.49 -0.16 7.36
C ARG A 242 8.86 1.02 6.63
N PRO A 243 9.00 1.14 5.32
CA PRO A 243 8.29 2.16 4.55
C PRO A 243 6.78 2.03 4.68
N VAL A 244 6.08 3.18 4.73
CA VAL A 244 4.63 3.23 4.77
C VAL A 244 4.07 4.15 3.69
N ILE A 245 3.04 3.66 2.99
CA ILE A 245 2.34 4.36 1.92
C ILE A 245 0.91 4.65 2.38
N ILE A 246 0.44 5.89 2.25
CA ILE A 246 -0.98 6.21 2.38
C ILE A 246 -1.62 6.22 1.00
N ALA A 247 -2.67 5.43 0.85
CA ALA A 247 -3.29 5.15 -0.43
C ALA A 247 -4.79 5.42 -0.43
N THR A 248 -5.31 5.66 -1.61
CA THR A 248 -6.72 5.87 -1.98
C THR A 248 -7.33 7.17 -1.48
N GLN A 249 -8.21 7.76 -2.30
CA GLN A 249 -9.00 8.95 -1.99
C GLN A 249 -8.18 10.18 -1.55
N MET A 250 -6.97 10.34 -2.09
CA MET A 250 -6.10 11.48 -1.74
C MET A 250 -6.55 12.79 -2.43
N LEU A 251 -6.76 12.74 -3.75
CA LEU A 251 -7.22 13.87 -4.57
C LEU A 251 -8.36 13.41 -5.51
N TYR A 252 -9.27 12.60 -5.01
CA TYR A 252 -10.27 11.89 -5.83
C TYR A 252 -11.14 12.81 -6.69
N SER A 253 -11.47 14.02 -6.22
CA SER A 253 -12.19 15.00 -7.03
C SER A 253 -11.46 15.37 -8.31
N MET A 254 -10.12 15.24 -8.33
CA MET A 254 -9.30 15.52 -9.50
C MET A 254 -9.39 14.45 -10.60
N VAL A 255 -10.12 13.37 -10.39
CA VAL A 255 -10.54 12.46 -11.48
C VAL A 255 -11.32 13.25 -12.54
N ARG A 256 -12.16 14.21 -12.13
CA ARG A 256 -13.04 14.99 -13.02
C ARG A 256 -12.88 16.52 -12.88
N SER A 257 -12.07 16.98 -11.94
CA SER A 257 -11.85 18.41 -11.69
C SER A 257 -10.37 18.77 -11.81
N PRO A 258 -10.00 19.92 -12.43
CA PRO A 258 -8.61 20.35 -12.50
C PRO A 258 -8.05 20.83 -11.15
N ARG A 259 -8.90 20.91 -10.10
CA ARG A 259 -8.52 21.37 -8.77
C ARG A 259 -9.13 20.46 -7.72
N PRO A 260 -8.38 20.13 -6.64
CA PRO A 260 -8.89 19.37 -5.53
C PRO A 260 -9.81 20.21 -4.63
N THR A 261 -10.56 19.55 -3.77
CA THR A 261 -11.23 20.18 -2.65
C THR A 261 -10.24 20.60 -1.56
N ARG A 262 -10.67 21.50 -0.66
CA ARG A 262 -9.85 21.89 0.51
C ARG A 262 -9.64 20.73 1.47
N ALA A 263 -10.62 19.85 1.62
CA ALA A 263 -10.53 18.67 2.47
C ALA A 263 -9.44 17.70 1.96
N GLU A 264 -9.38 17.46 0.66
CA GLU A 264 -8.35 16.62 0.04
C GLU A 264 -6.94 17.20 0.20
N VAL A 265 -6.79 18.52 0.03
CA VAL A 265 -5.50 19.19 0.28
C VAL A 265 -5.09 19.01 1.75
N SER A 266 -6.02 19.14 2.69
CA SER A 266 -5.75 18.92 4.12
C SER A 266 -5.43 17.48 4.43
N ASP A 267 -6.04 16.52 3.74
CA ASP A 267 -5.78 15.09 3.91
C ASP A 267 -4.35 14.71 3.43
N VAL A 268 -3.96 15.19 2.25
CA VAL A 268 -2.56 15.05 1.76
C VAL A 268 -1.58 15.68 2.77
N ALA A 269 -1.88 16.91 3.24
CA ALA A 269 -1.05 17.59 4.22
C ALA A 269 -0.91 16.79 5.52
N SER A 270 -2.00 16.20 6.03
CA SER A 270 -2.00 15.35 7.22
C SER A 270 -1.08 14.14 7.05
N ALA A 271 -1.14 13.45 5.93
CA ALA A 271 -0.24 12.33 5.64
C ALA A 271 1.25 12.76 5.62
N ILE A 272 1.55 13.95 5.06
CA ILE A 272 2.92 14.49 5.07
C ILE A 272 3.35 14.86 6.50
N TYR A 273 2.47 15.46 7.33
CA TYR A 273 2.75 15.73 8.74
C TYR A 273 2.98 14.45 9.54
N GLU A 274 2.31 13.36 9.22
CA GLU A 274 2.58 12.02 9.80
C GLU A 274 3.92 11.44 9.32
N ARG A 275 4.61 12.10 8.37
CA ARG A 275 5.92 11.73 7.85
C ARG A 275 5.94 10.34 7.21
N VAL A 276 4.93 10.03 6.41
CA VAL A 276 4.89 8.81 5.63
C VAL A 276 5.98 8.77 4.56
N ASP A 277 6.35 7.60 4.09
CA ASP A 277 7.36 7.46 3.03
C ASP A 277 6.81 7.85 1.67
N ALA A 278 5.51 7.59 1.42
CA ALA A 278 4.84 7.96 0.18
C ALA A 278 3.34 8.17 0.36
N VAL A 279 2.77 8.96 -0.54
CA VAL A 279 1.33 9.10 -0.78
C VAL A 279 1.01 8.62 -2.19
N MET A 280 -0.14 7.98 -2.40
CA MET A 280 -0.48 7.32 -3.66
C MET A 280 -1.73 7.91 -4.29
N LEU A 281 -1.67 8.20 -5.58
CA LEU A 281 -2.82 8.46 -6.44
C LEU A 281 -3.26 7.15 -7.10
N SER A 282 -4.53 7.00 -7.38
CA SER A 282 -5.16 5.85 -8.04
C SER A 282 -5.87 6.27 -9.32
N ASP A 283 -7.19 6.40 -9.26
CA ASP A 283 -8.02 6.78 -10.41
C ASP A 283 -7.68 8.15 -10.98
N GLU A 284 -7.17 9.06 -10.13
CA GLU A 284 -6.71 10.40 -10.52
C GLU A 284 -5.68 10.35 -11.66
N THR A 285 -4.84 9.31 -11.68
CA THR A 285 -3.80 9.12 -12.70
C THR A 285 -4.09 7.98 -13.67
N ALA A 286 -4.99 7.03 -13.31
CA ALA A 286 -5.31 5.87 -14.15
C ALA A 286 -6.44 6.15 -15.14
N MET A 287 -7.47 6.90 -14.74
CA MET A 287 -8.68 7.15 -15.51
C MET A 287 -9.12 8.60 -15.48
N GLY A 288 -8.41 9.46 -14.72
CA GLY A 288 -8.75 10.87 -14.56
C GLY A 288 -8.48 11.71 -15.80
N ASP A 289 -9.22 12.80 -15.90
CA ASP A 289 -9.06 13.80 -16.98
C ASP A 289 -7.84 14.71 -16.74
N TYR A 290 -7.28 14.74 -15.50
CA TYR A 290 -6.23 15.66 -15.07
C TYR A 290 -5.05 14.96 -14.36
N PRO A 291 -4.43 13.90 -14.96
CA PRO A 291 -3.42 13.09 -14.26
C PRO A 291 -2.14 13.89 -13.92
N VAL A 292 -1.70 14.77 -14.80
CA VAL A 292 -0.49 15.59 -14.59
C VAL A 292 -0.71 16.64 -13.50
N GLU A 293 -1.88 17.28 -13.52
CA GLU A 293 -2.29 18.27 -12.52
C GLU A 293 -2.45 17.63 -11.12
N ALA A 294 -2.96 16.41 -11.05
CA ALA A 294 -3.10 15.67 -9.79
C ALA A 294 -1.72 15.39 -9.17
N VAL A 295 -0.78 14.83 -9.94
CA VAL A 295 0.61 14.59 -9.47
C VAL A 295 1.28 15.90 -9.08
N SER A 296 1.14 16.95 -9.91
CA SER A 296 1.73 18.26 -9.64
C SER A 296 1.15 18.90 -8.39
N THR A 297 -0.15 18.74 -8.15
CA THR A 297 -0.82 19.28 -6.96
C THR A 297 -0.34 18.56 -5.70
N MET A 298 -0.30 17.23 -5.70
CA MET A 298 0.23 16.43 -4.60
C MET A 298 1.67 16.84 -4.25
N SER A 299 2.51 16.99 -5.27
CA SER A 299 3.90 17.43 -5.09
C SER A 299 4.01 18.86 -4.53
N ARG A 300 3.14 19.78 -4.95
CA ARG A 300 3.13 21.16 -4.39
C ARG A 300 2.69 21.17 -2.93
N VAL A 301 1.66 20.39 -2.57
CA VAL A 301 1.22 20.28 -1.17
C VAL A 301 2.35 19.72 -0.31
N ALA A 302 2.97 18.62 -0.74
CA ALA A 302 4.09 18.02 0.01
C ALA A 302 5.22 19.03 0.23
N ARG A 303 5.67 19.71 -0.83
CA ARG A 303 6.75 20.72 -0.74
C ARG A 303 6.38 21.92 0.14
N GLU A 304 5.12 22.31 0.20
CA GLU A 304 4.68 23.42 1.05
C GLU A 304 4.73 23.05 2.52
N ILE A 305 4.27 21.85 2.87
CA ILE A 305 4.32 21.34 4.23
C ILE A 305 5.77 21.10 4.69
N GLU A 306 6.62 20.58 3.81
CA GLU A 306 8.05 20.35 4.11
C GLU A 306 8.86 21.62 4.33
N LYS A 307 8.35 22.82 3.98
CA LYS A 307 8.98 24.09 4.34
C LYS A 307 8.76 24.49 5.80
N ASP A 308 7.73 23.95 6.43
CA ASP A 308 7.40 24.26 7.81
C ASP A 308 8.48 23.65 8.74
N GLU A 309 9.19 24.51 9.47
CA GLU A 309 10.20 24.06 10.43
C GLU A 309 9.62 23.17 11.53
N THR A 310 8.35 23.35 11.88
CA THR A 310 7.66 22.52 12.87
C THR A 310 7.49 21.08 12.39
N HIS A 311 7.45 20.86 11.06
CA HIS A 311 7.44 19.53 10.47
C HIS A 311 8.64 18.69 10.94
N PHE A 312 9.78 19.31 11.14
CA PHE A 312 11.01 18.64 11.57
C PHE A 312 11.22 18.67 13.10
N THR A 313 10.32 19.30 13.85
CA THR A 313 10.32 19.14 15.31
C THR A 313 9.96 17.68 15.61
N PRO A 314 10.74 16.96 16.44
CA PRO A 314 10.52 15.52 16.61
C PRO A 314 9.18 15.24 17.28
N MET A 315 8.11 15.13 16.47
CA MET A 315 6.88 14.47 16.91
C MET A 315 7.11 12.96 17.07
N ILE A 316 8.12 12.44 16.39
CA ILE A 316 8.56 11.06 16.56
C ILE A 316 9.74 11.11 17.53
N ASP A 317 9.52 10.65 18.75
CA ASP A 317 10.62 10.35 19.64
C ASP A 317 11.56 9.37 18.92
N MET A 318 12.83 9.79 18.71
CA MET A 318 13.83 8.91 18.10
C MET A 318 14.01 7.59 18.87
N ASN A 319 13.50 7.53 20.11
CA ASN A 319 13.46 6.32 20.90
C ASN A 319 12.34 5.35 20.46
N MET A 320 11.32 5.80 19.70
CA MET A 320 10.30 4.92 19.14
C MET A 320 10.88 3.97 18.09
N VAL A 321 11.90 4.40 17.35
CA VAL A 321 12.55 3.53 16.36
C VAL A 321 13.42 2.51 17.10
N SER A 322 13.03 1.24 16.97
CA SER A 322 13.78 0.14 17.58
C SER A 322 15.20 0.11 17.02
N VAL A 323 16.19 0.27 17.88
CA VAL A 323 17.60 0.10 17.52
C VAL A 323 18.14 -1.26 17.91
N ASN A 324 17.50 -1.92 18.87
CA ASN A 324 17.90 -3.22 19.43
C ASN A 324 19.43 -3.37 19.40
N HIS A 325 20.08 -4.36 19.36
CA HIS A 325 21.56 -4.46 19.28
C HIS A 325 22.12 -4.29 17.85
N GLU A 326 21.36 -3.65 16.94
CA GLU A 326 21.80 -3.44 15.56
C GLU A 326 22.73 -2.26 15.41
N ILE A 327 23.98 -2.50 15.08
CA ILE A 327 25.02 -1.46 14.86
C ILE A 327 24.56 -0.45 13.81
N THR A 328 24.01 -0.91 12.68
CA THR A 328 23.52 -0.03 11.60
C THR A 328 22.43 0.93 12.08
N ALA A 329 21.49 0.46 12.92
CA ALA A 329 20.44 1.31 13.47
C ALA A 329 21.00 2.35 14.46
N GLN A 330 21.98 1.97 15.29
CA GLN A 330 22.65 2.90 16.20
C GLN A 330 23.44 3.98 15.45
N LEU A 331 24.16 3.61 14.40
CA LEU A 331 24.90 4.56 13.56
C LEU A 331 23.94 5.50 12.83
N ALA A 332 22.84 4.97 12.26
CA ALA A 332 21.83 5.77 11.58
C ALA A 332 21.19 6.80 12.54
N ARG A 333 20.81 6.38 13.78
CA ARG A 333 20.31 7.27 14.81
C ARG A 333 21.29 8.38 15.15
N SER A 334 22.57 8.03 15.34
CA SER A 334 23.62 8.98 15.66
C SER A 334 23.84 10.00 14.54
N ALA A 335 23.85 9.57 13.30
CA ALA A 335 23.97 10.43 12.11
C ALA A 335 22.80 11.41 12.00
N VAL A 336 21.57 10.93 12.15
CA VAL A 336 20.38 11.79 12.11
C VAL A 336 20.38 12.78 13.27
N ARG A 337 20.72 12.35 14.49
CA ARG A 337 20.85 13.24 15.63
C ARG A 337 21.92 14.32 15.43
N ALA A 338 23.07 13.96 14.85
CA ALA A 338 24.11 14.92 14.50
C ALA A 338 23.59 15.94 13.46
N SER A 339 22.87 15.48 12.44
CA SER A 339 22.32 16.35 11.39
C SER A 339 21.23 17.30 11.89
N THR A 340 20.57 16.98 12.99
CA THR A 340 19.59 17.87 13.63
C THR A 340 20.26 19.01 14.40
N ASN A 341 21.43 18.76 15.01
CA ASN A 341 22.13 19.71 15.89
C ASN A 341 23.22 20.50 15.18
N LEU A 342 23.66 20.09 14.01
CA LEU A 342 24.74 20.70 13.25
C LEU A 342 24.22 21.23 11.90
N PRO A 343 24.89 22.23 11.28
CA PRO A 343 24.49 22.76 9.97
C PRO A 343 24.85 21.83 8.82
N ILE A 344 24.34 20.59 8.86
CA ILE A 344 24.56 19.56 7.87
C ILE A 344 23.43 19.65 6.82
N ARG A 345 23.76 19.68 5.52
CA ARG A 345 22.81 19.73 4.42
C ARG A 345 22.42 18.35 3.92
N TYR A 346 23.36 17.42 3.87
CA TYR A 346 23.18 16.08 3.32
C TYR A 346 23.86 15.05 4.19
N VAL A 347 23.27 13.87 4.27
CA VAL A 347 23.92 12.67 4.77
C VAL A 347 24.23 11.81 3.54
N VAL A 348 25.51 11.51 3.31
CA VAL A 348 25.93 10.66 2.18
C VAL A 348 26.28 9.29 2.72
N LEU A 349 25.79 8.26 2.07
CA LEU A 349 26.14 6.88 2.40
C LEU A 349 26.31 6.07 1.12
N ASP A 350 27.03 4.97 1.20
CA ASP A 350 27.02 3.91 0.19
C ASP A 350 26.29 2.67 0.72
N THR A 351 25.67 1.94 -0.19
CA THR A 351 24.89 0.77 0.19
C THR A 351 24.74 -0.23 -0.96
N ALA A 352 25.00 -1.49 -0.65
CA ALA A 352 24.78 -2.60 -1.59
C ALA A 352 23.30 -3.03 -1.64
N THR A 353 22.62 -3.02 -0.48
CA THR A 353 21.28 -3.60 -0.31
C THR A 353 20.18 -2.58 0.01
N GLY A 354 20.52 -1.31 0.21
CA GLY A 354 19.58 -0.27 0.63
C GLY A 354 19.29 -0.24 2.15
N ARG A 355 19.79 -1.19 2.94
CA ARG A 355 19.44 -1.32 4.37
C ARG A 355 19.79 -0.06 5.18
N THR A 356 20.98 0.48 5.03
CA THR A 356 21.43 1.67 5.77
C THR A 356 20.60 2.90 5.41
N GLY A 357 20.28 3.10 4.12
CA GLY A 357 19.42 4.19 3.66
C GLY A 357 18.04 4.13 4.27
N ARG A 358 17.41 2.95 4.28
CA ARG A 358 16.11 2.72 4.91
C ARG A 358 16.14 3.00 6.42
N TYR A 359 17.22 2.63 7.10
CA TYR A 359 17.36 2.91 8.53
C TYR A 359 17.52 4.40 8.83
N LEU A 360 18.29 5.14 8.02
CA LEU A 360 18.35 6.59 8.11
C LEU A 360 16.98 7.24 7.87
N ALA A 361 16.25 6.76 6.85
CA ALA A 361 14.90 7.23 6.55
C ALA A 361 13.94 7.05 7.74
N ALA A 362 14.02 5.94 8.48
CA ALA A 362 13.14 5.65 9.62
C ALA A 362 13.24 6.69 10.74
N PHE A 363 14.40 7.32 10.94
CA PHE A 363 14.57 8.37 11.94
C PHE A 363 14.05 9.75 11.50
N ARG A 364 13.52 9.88 10.28
CA ARG A 364 12.85 11.08 9.77
C ARG A 364 13.66 12.37 9.97
N GLY A 365 14.97 12.32 9.65
CA GLY A 365 15.85 13.46 9.78
C GLY A 365 15.51 14.64 8.86
N ARG A 366 16.08 15.82 9.17
CA ARG A 366 15.90 17.06 8.38
C ARG A 366 16.66 17.04 7.05
N CYS A 367 17.79 16.31 7.01
CA CYS A 367 18.68 16.30 5.85
C CYS A 367 18.26 15.24 4.85
N GLN A 368 18.38 15.56 3.57
CA GLN A 368 18.28 14.54 2.53
C GLN A 368 19.43 13.53 2.67
N VAL A 369 19.11 12.27 2.41
CA VAL A 369 20.06 11.16 2.42
C VAL A 369 20.42 10.84 0.97
N LEU A 370 21.65 11.10 0.57
CA LEU A 370 22.18 10.72 -0.74
C LEU A 370 22.74 9.31 -0.64
N ALA A 371 22.02 8.33 -1.18
CA ALA A 371 22.40 6.92 -1.10
C ALA A 371 23.06 6.46 -2.41
N VAL A 372 24.38 6.26 -2.37
CA VAL A 372 25.12 5.66 -3.48
C VAL A 372 24.83 4.16 -3.52
N CYS A 373 24.17 3.73 -4.59
CA CYS A 373 23.77 2.33 -4.83
C CYS A 373 24.62 1.73 -5.94
N TYR A 374 24.96 0.46 -5.81
CA TYR A 374 25.79 -0.27 -6.80
C TYR A 374 24.96 -1.19 -7.70
N THR A 375 23.69 -1.36 -7.41
CA THR A 375 22.75 -2.11 -8.23
C THR A 375 21.51 -1.28 -8.52
N ARG A 376 20.92 -1.49 -9.70
CA ARG A 376 19.66 -0.85 -10.07
C ARG A 376 18.54 -1.22 -9.11
N HIS A 377 18.52 -2.45 -8.63
CA HIS A 377 17.53 -2.92 -7.66
C HIS A 377 17.62 -2.13 -6.34
N ALA A 378 18.83 -1.99 -5.76
CA ALA A 378 19.01 -1.21 -4.54
C ALA A 378 18.59 0.27 -4.74
N GLN A 379 18.90 0.85 -5.89
CA GLN A 379 18.47 2.20 -6.24
C GLN A 379 16.94 2.31 -6.25
N ARG A 380 16.24 1.38 -6.90
CA ARG A 380 14.79 1.41 -7.04
C ARG A 380 14.07 1.19 -5.70
N ILE A 381 14.48 0.21 -4.91
CA ILE A 381 13.81 -0.05 -3.63
C ILE A 381 13.97 1.10 -2.64
N LEU A 382 15.09 1.82 -2.68
CA LEU A 382 15.32 2.99 -1.82
C LEU A 382 14.51 4.21 -2.23
N ALA A 383 14.05 4.31 -3.47
CA ALA A 383 13.20 5.41 -3.92
C ALA A 383 11.84 5.49 -3.17
N LEU A 384 11.46 4.43 -2.45
CA LEU A 384 10.29 4.39 -1.57
C LEU A 384 10.62 4.82 -0.13
N SER A 385 11.83 5.28 0.17
CA SER A 385 12.23 5.62 1.55
C SER A 385 12.22 7.14 1.77
N TYR A 386 11.67 7.57 2.90
CA TYR A 386 11.55 8.98 3.28
C TYR A 386 12.88 9.73 3.20
N GLY A 387 12.91 10.82 2.43
CA GLY A 387 14.05 11.73 2.33
C GLY A 387 15.31 11.12 1.69
N VAL A 388 15.23 9.93 1.08
CA VAL A 388 16.36 9.27 0.42
C VAL A 388 16.36 9.56 -1.07
N VAL A 389 17.50 10.01 -1.58
CA VAL A 389 17.79 10.19 -3.00
C VAL A 389 18.80 9.12 -3.43
N PRO A 390 18.36 8.04 -4.07
CA PRO A 390 19.25 6.95 -4.47
C PRO A 390 19.97 7.27 -5.79
N ILE A 391 21.30 7.15 -5.78
CA ILE A 391 22.17 7.45 -6.91
C ILE A 391 22.88 6.16 -7.33
N LEU A 392 22.73 5.73 -8.58
CA LEU A 392 23.44 4.57 -9.10
C LEU A 392 24.88 4.95 -9.49
N ARG A 393 25.83 4.18 -9.02
CA ARG A 393 27.25 4.27 -9.40
C ARG A 393 27.83 2.89 -9.66
N GLU A 394 28.83 2.81 -10.51
CA GLU A 394 29.64 1.59 -10.63
C GLU A 394 30.45 1.38 -9.36
N GLN A 395 30.52 0.13 -8.92
CA GLN A 395 31.31 -0.24 -7.75
C GLN A 395 32.79 0.00 -8.07
N GLN A 396 33.41 0.88 -7.28
CA GLN A 396 34.83 1.18 -7.43
C GLN A 396 35.65 0.35 -6.43
N SER A 397 36.96 0.18 -6.70
CA SER A 397 37.87 -0.52 -5.79
C SER A 397 38.01 0.22 -4.45
N HIS A 398 38.32 -0.51 -3.38
CA HIS A 398 38.43 0.00 -2.01
C HIS A 398 39.35 1.24 -1.87
N GLU A 399 40.36 1.38 -2.69
CA GLU A 399 41.30 2.50 -2.67
C GLU A 399 40.66 3.84 -3.04
N ARG A 400 39.68 3.86 -3.98
CA ARG A 400 38.94 5.09 -4.33
C ARG A 400 37.90 5.52 -3.30
N TYR A 401 37.45 4.62 -2.43
CA TYR A 401 36.59 5.00 -1.30
C TYR A 401 37.30 5.86 -0.27
N GLN A 402 38.59 5.62 -0.03
CA GLN A 402 39.39 6.42 0.88
C GLN A 402 39.51 7.86 0.38
N ASP A 403 39.66 8.08 -0.91
CA ASP A 403 39.73 9.40 -1.51
C ASP A 403 38.42 10.19 -1.35
N LEU A 404 37.26 9.55 -1.53
CA LEU A 404 35.95 10.16 -1.32
C LEU A 404 35.71 10.49 0.17
N SER A 405 36.10 9.63 1.08
CA SER A 405 35.94 9.88 2.53
C SER A 405 36.88 10.96 3.04
N LEU A 406 38.11 11.06 2.52
CA LEU A 406 39.07 12.08 2.86
C LEU A 406 38.65 13.49 2.39
N ILE A 407 38.00 13.61 1.23
CA ILE A 407 37.44 14.88 0.73
C ILE A 407 36.36 15.43 1.66
N HIS A 408 35.59 14.56 2.33
CA HIS A 408 34.54 14.98 3.26
C HIS A 408 35.02 15.33 4.67
N ILE A 409 36.19 14.89 5.07
CA ILE A 409 36.75 15.11 6.42
C ILE A 409 37.66 16.36 6.46
N SER A 410 38.28 16.72 5.33
CA SER A 410 39.39 17.71 5.34
C SER A 410 38.99 19.17 5.22
N GLU A 411 37.76 19.52 4.81
CA GLU A 411 37.33 20.92 4.71
C GLU A 411 35.91 21.20 5.21
N PRO A 412 35.67 21.38 6.49
CA PRO A 412 34.31 21.69 6.98
C PRO A 412 33.85 23.13 6.70
N THR A 413 34.65 23.95 6.05
CA THR A 413 34.40 25.41 5.95
C THR A 413 34.23 25.94 4.52
N ARG A 414 34.38 25.14 3.47
CA ARG A 414 34.13 25.57 2.09
C ARG A 414 32.89 24.93 1.48
N PRO A 415 31.98 25.72 0.89
CA PRO A 415 30.87 25.17 0.14
C PRO A 415 31.41 24.39 -1.08
N LEU A 416 31.16 23.10 -1.14
CA LEU A 416 31.40 22.30 -2.32
C LEU A 416 30.39 22.69 -3.40
N TYR A 417 30.82 23.44 -4.38
CA TYR A 417 30.09 23.57 -5.65
C TYR A 417 30.35 22.30 -6.45
N ILE A 418 29.31 21.48 -6.61
CA ILE A 418 29.31 20.44 -7.63
C ILE A 418 28.78 21.09 -8.90
N SER A 419 29.65 21.28 -9.88
CA SER A 419 29.33 21.66 -11.26
C SER A 419 28.70 20.49 -11.98
#